data_137eea79a00117084987b10d435b3ac9
#
_entry.id   137eea79a00117084987b10d435b3ac9
#
_cell.length_a   1.000
_cell.length_b   1.000
_cell.length_c   1.000
_cell.angle_alpha   90.00
_cell.angle_beta   90.00
_cell.angle_gamma   90.00
#
_symmetry.space_group_name_H-M   'P 1'
#
loop_
_entity.id
_entity.type
_entity.pdbx_description
1 polymer ?
#
loop_
_entity_poly.entity_id
_entity_poly.type
_entity_poly.pdbx_seq_one_letter_code
_entity_poly.pdbx_strand_id
1 'polypeptide(L)'
;MTTVELQANWGIHVEWLVDYLLRKGINLDEISTTVGHQIDDATQVYLPIDDYLNLFTWSAKRLSAPHLGLDIADEVQAESFGILGYLLKYAPTVDVYCEMLGRYQFVLMTGMKFSFRTTGRHFEVQWQ
;
A
#
# COMPACT_ATOMS: atom_id res chain seq x y z
N MET A 1 6.25 -25.97 0.79
CA MET A 1 5.83 -24.76 1.50
C MET A 1 4.47 -24.99 2.14
N THR A 2 4.36 -24.81 3.44
CA THR A 2 3.09 -24.98 4.16
C THR A 2 2.22 -23.73 4.05
N THR A 3 0.93 -23.83 4.35
CA THR A 3 0.02 -22.67 4.37
C THR A 3 0.50 -21.56 5.30
N VAL A 4 1.11 -21.94 6.43
CA VAL A 4 1.67 -21.00 7.42
C VAL A 4 2.86 -20.24 6.83
N GLU A 5 3.73 -20.92 6.09
CA GLU A 5 4.88 -20.29 5.42
C GLU A 5 4.42 -19.33 4.31
N LEU A 6 3.36 -19.67 3.59
CA LEU A 6 2.76 -18.77 2.59
C LEU A 6 2.20 -17.51 3.25
N GLN A 7 1.49 -17.63 4.36
CA GLN A 7 0.94 -16.49 5.10
C GLN A 7 2.03 -15.59 5.69
N ALA A 8 3.14 -16.18 6.15
CA ALA A 8 4.26 -15.43 6.70
C ALA A 8 4.95 -14.51 5.67
N ASN A 9 4.77 -14.80 4.38
CA ASN A 9 5.36 -14.01 3.30
C ASN A 9 4.41 -12.93 2.74
N TRP A 10 3.22 -12.80 3.29
CA TRP A 10 2.28 -11.76 2.85
C TRP A 10 2.70 -10.41 3.41
N GLY A 11 2.91 -9.47 2.52
CA GLY A 11 3.34 -8.15 2.93
C GLY A 11 3.15 -7.10 1.84
N ILE A 12 3.42 -5.86 2.23
CA ILE A 12 3.22 -4.69 1.39
C ILE A 12 4.36 -3.68 1.61
N HIS A 13 4.79 -3.05 0.54
CA HIS A 13 5.67 -1.90 0.60
C HIS A 13 4.88 -0.67 1.08
N VAL A 14 5.35 -0.01 2.13
CA VAL A 14 4.60 1.06 2.81
C VAL A 14 5.38 2.36 2.95
N GLU A 15 6.37 2.58 2.09
CA GLU A 15 7.15 3.82 2.08
C GLU A 15 6.23 5.06 1.96
N TRP A 16 5.19 4.97 1.16
CA TRP A 16 4.21 6.02 0.99
C TRP A 16 3.47 6.36 2.29
N LEU A 17 3.16 5.37 3.11
CA LEU A 17 2.50 5.58 4.40
C LEU A 17 3.48 6.18 5.41
N VAL A 18 4.67 5.62 5.50
CA VAL A 18 5.71 6.13 6.41
C VAL A 18 6.06 7.57 6.08
N ASP A 19 6.26 7.89 4.82
CA ASP A 19 6.52 9.26 4.38
C ASP A 19 5.37 10.21 4.76
N TYR A 20 4.14 9.80 4.54
CA TYR A 20 2.96 10.57 4.95
C TYR A 20 2.94 10.83 6.46
N LEU A 21 3.20 9.80 7.27
CA LEU A 21 3.21 9.93 8.74
C LEU A 21 4.32 10.86 9.21
N LEU A 22 5.50 10.77 8.63
CA LEU A 22 6.62 11.69 8.95
C LEU A 22 6.25 13.13 8.63
N ARG A 23 5.60 13.39 7.51
CA ARG A 23 5.15 14.74 7.15
C ARG A 23 4.06 15.27 8.10
N LYS A 24 3.31 14.39 8.74
CA LYS A 24 2.30 14.76 9.75
C LYS A 24 2.87 14.88 11.17
N GLY A 25 4.18 14.77 11.33
CA GLY A 25 4.86 14.97 12.61
C GLY A 25 5.03 13.72 13.47
N ILE A 26 4.70 12.54 12.95
CA ILE A 26 4.97 11.27 13.61
C ILE A 26 6.40 10.85 13.25
N ASN A 27 7.20 10.46 14.25
CA ASN A 27 8.60 10.08 14.01
C ASN A 27 8.77 8.56 13.81
N LEU A 28 9.93 8.16 13.31
CA LEU A 28 10.25 6.76 13.05
C LEU A 28 10.23 5.89 14.31
N ASP A 29 10.56 6.44 15.48
CA ASP A 29 10.53 5.70 16.74
C ASP A 29 9.10 5.32 17.14
N GLU A 30 8.13 6.20 16.97
CA GLU A 30 6.71 5.90 17.19
C GLU A 30 6.23 4.82 16.23
N ILE A 31 6.60 4.90 14.97
CA ILE A 31 6.24 3.91 13.95
C ILE A 31 6.87 2.56 14.29
N SER A 32 8.16 2.53 14.61
CA SER A 32 8.88 1.31 14.98
C SER A 32 8.28 0.64 16.20
N THR A 33 7.91 1.41 17.21
CA THR A 33 7.23 0.89 18.41
C THR A 33 5.88 0.27 18.06
N THR A 34 5.12 0.90 17.19
CA THR A 34 3.80 0.42 16.78
C THR A 34 3.86 -0.89 16.01
N VAL A 35 4.83 -1.03 15.10
CA VAL A 35 5.00 -2.28 14.32
C VAL A 35 5.79 -3.35 15.07
N GLY A 36 6.46 -3.00 16.16
CA GLY A 36 7.18 -3.95 17.01
C GLY A 36 8.59 -4.31 16.53
N HIS A 37 9.15 -3.59 15.55
CA HIS A 37 10.53 -3.76 15.12
C HIS A 37 11.10 -2.44 14.59
N GLN A 38 12.44 -2.35 14.58
CA GLN A 38 13.14 -1.13 14.20
C GLN A 38 12.97 -0.83 12.71
N ILE A 39 12.61 0.42 12.40
CA ILE A 39 12.58 0.95 11.04
C ILE A 39 13.62 2.07 10.97
N ASP A 40 14.71 1.83 10.26
CA ASP A 40 15.83 2.76 10.16
C ASP A 40 15.77 3.66 8.93
N ASP A 41 15.13 3.18 7.86
CA ASP A 41 15.05 3.88 6.59
C ASP A 41 13.61 3.90 6.07
N ALA A 42 13.04 5.10 5.98
CA ALA A 42 11.68 5.32 5.50
C ALA A 42 11.51 5.01 4.00
N THR A 43 12.60 4.88 3.25
CA THR A 43 12.57 4.65 1.79
C THR A 43 12.48 3.18 1.40
N GLN A 44 12.63 2.27 2.36
CA GLN A 44 12.63 0.83 2.10
C GLN A 44 11.88 0.08 3.19
N VAL A 45 10.59 0.37 3.34
CA VAL A 45 9.76 -0.26 4.36
C VAL A 45 8.83 -1.28 3.74
N TYR A 46 9.05 -2.54 4.10
CA TYR A 46 8.18 -3.65 3.74
C TYR A 46 7.64 -4.28 5.03
N LEU A 47 6.32 -4.32 5.17
CA LEU A 47 5.68 -4.86 6.37
C LEU A 47 4.84 -6.09 6.04
N PRO A 48 4.82 -7.10 6.93
CA PRO A 48 3.78 -8.12 6.92
C PRO A 48 2.40 -7.46 6.96
N ILE A 49 1.41 -8.10 6.34
CA ILE A 49 0.08 -7.50 6.19
C ILE A 49 -0.56 -7.13 7.53
N ASP A 50 -0.38 -7.96 8.56
CA ASP A 50 -0.93 -7.68 9.89
C ASP A 50 -0.29 -6.44 10.53
N ASP A 51 1.01 -6.29 10.39
CA ASP A 51 1.73 -5.10 10.89
C ASP A 51 1.29 -3.83 10.14
N TYR A 52 1.10 -3.94 8.83
CA TYR A 52 0.55 -2.85 8.03
C TYR A 52 -0.84 -2.43 8.50
N LEU A 53 -1.74 -3.39 8.70
CA LEU A 53 -3.10 -3.10 9.16
C LEU A 53 -3.09 -2.47 10.56
N ASN A 54 -2.25 -2.95 11.45
CA ASN A 54 -2.08 -2.38 12.79
C ASN A 54 -1.53 -0.96 12.73
N LEU A 55 -0.52 -0.72 11.91
CA LEU A 55 0.04 0.62 11.72
C LEU A 55 -1.00 1.58 11.13
N PHE A 56 -1.76 1.14 10.14
CA PHE A 56 -2.80 1.96 9.51
C PHE A 56 -3.88 2.35 10.53
N THR A 57 -4.39 1.38 11.29
CA THR A 57 -5.41 1.60 12.31
C THR A 57 -4.90 2.54 13.42
N TRP A 58 -3.68 2.31 13.91
CA TRP A 58 -3.05 3.18 14.90
C TRP A 58 -2.89 4.60 14.38
N SER A 59 -2.44 4.74 13.14
CA SER A 59 -2.23 6.04 12.49
C SER A 59 -3.53 6.84 12.37
N ALA A 60 -4.62 6.19 12.00
CA ALA A 60 -5.93 6.82 11.91
C ALA A 60 -6.38 7.39 13.26
N LYS A 61 -6.16 6.64 14.34
CA LYS A 61 -6.44 7.10 15.70
C LYS A 61 -5.51 8.22 16.14
N ARG A 62 -4.22 8.06 15.91
CA ARG A 62 -3.17 9.02 16.29
C ARG A 62 -3.38 10.39 15.65
N LEU A 63 -3.81 10.41 14.40
CA LEU A 63 -4.06 11.64 13.63
C LEU A 63 -5.51 12.13 13.73
N SER A 64 -6.38 11.44 14.46
CA SER A 64 -7.82 11.72 14.50
C SER A 64 -8.42 11.81 13.10
N ALA A 65 -8.02 10.90 12.23
CA ALA A 65 -8.40 10.85 10.82
C ALA A 65 -9.21 9.59 10.51
N PRO A 66 -10.55 9.59 10.71
CA PRO A 66 -11.37 8.41 10.48
C PRO A 66 -11.40 7.95 9.02
N HIS A 67 -11.03 8.84 8.10
CA HIS A 67 -10.95 8.57 6.66
C HIS A 67 -9.50 8.67 6.15
N LEU A 68 -8.55 8.14 6.92
CA LEU A 68 -7.13 8.26 6.64
C LEU A 68 -6.75 7.82 5.21
N GLY A 69 -7.34 6.75 4.71
CA GLY A 69 -7.07 6.27 3.35
C GLY A 69 -7.40 7.30 2.27
N LEU A 70 -8.51 8.03 2.42
CA LEU A 70 -8.89 9.10 1.51
C LEU A 70 -7.97 10.32 1.65
N ASP A 71 -7.61 10.67 2.88
CA ASP A 71 -6.68 11.78 3.14
C ASP A 71 -5.31 11.52 2.51
N ILE A 72 -4.82 10.29 2.63
CA ILE A 72 -3.56 9.88 1.99
C ILE A 72 -3.69 9.94 0.46
N ALA A 73 -4.79 9.45 -0.09
CA ALA A 73 -5.01 9.44 -1.53
C ALA A 73 -4.98 10.85 -2.16
N ASP A 74 -5.41 11.86 -1.41
CA ASP A 74 -5.35 13.25 -1.87
C ASP A 74 -3.93 13.82 -1.93
N GLU A 75 -3.01 13.31 -1.12
CA GLU A 75 -1.65 13.86 -0.99
C GLU A 75 -0.56 12.99 -1.65
N VAL A 76 -0.77 11.68 -1.71
CA VAL A 76 0.24 10.74 -2.23
C VAL A 76 0.29 10.80 -3.75
N GLN A 77 1.50 10.94 -4.27
CA GLN A 77 1.76 10.97 -5.72
C GLN A 77 1.97 9.55 -6.25
N ALA A 78 1.68 9.34 -7.54
CA ALA A 78 1.89 8.04 -8.19
C ALA A 78 3.35 7.57 -8.05
N GLU A 79 4.29 8.48 -8.11
CA GLU A 79 5.73 8.21 -7.97
C GLU A 79 6.10 7.59 -6.62
N SER A 80 5.30 7.80 -5.57
CA SER A 80 5.50 7.20 -4.26
C SER A 80 5.37 5.68 -4.27
N PHE A 81 4.77 5.12 -5.30
CA PHE A 81 4.66 3.67 -5.51
C PHE A 81 5.78 3.10 -6.39
N GLY A 82 6.86 3.84 -6.55
CA GLY A 82 8.04 3.41 -7.29
C GLY A 82 7.78 3.24 -8.78
N ILE A 83 8.41 2.22 -9.36
CA ILE A 83 8.33 1.98 -10.81
C ILE A 83 6.90 1.69 -11.28
N LEU A 84 6.11 1.00 -10.46
CA LEU A 84 4.70 0.74 -10.77
C LEU A 84 3.92 2.05 -10.86
N GLY A 85 4.16 2.99 -9.95
CA GLY A 85 3.52 4.31 -9.98
C GLY A 85 3.84 5.08 -11.27
N TYR A 86 5.07 5.02 -11.74
CA TYR A 86 5.46 5.61 -13.02
C TYR A 86 4.71 4.99 -14.20
N LEU A 87 4.63 3.67 -14.25
CA LEU A 87 3.89 2.98 -15.31
C LEU A 87 2.42 3.37 -15.30
N LEU A 88 1.80 3.43 -14.13
CA LEU A 88 0.39 3.79 -13.98
C LEU A 88 0.11 5.24 -14.36
N LYS A 89 1.01 6.16 -14.02
CA LYS A 89 0.89 7.58 -14.34
C LYS A 89 0.79 7.84 -15.85
N TYR A 90 1.50 7.06 -16.64
CA TYR A 90 1.55 7.21 -18.09
C TYR A 90 0.61 6.27 -18.86
N ALA A 91 -0.27 5.57 -18.17
CA ALA A 91 -1.28 4.74 -18.82
C ALA A 91 -2.25 5.63 -19.63
N PRO A 92 -2.44 5.36 -20.92
CA PRO A 92 -3.25 6.23 -21.79
C PRO A 92 -4.75 6.15 -21.50
N THR A 93 -5.21 5.03 -20.94
CA THR A 93 -6.63 4.80 -20.61
C THR A 93 -6.77 4.10 -19.26
N VAL A 94 -7.97 4.12 -18.70
CA VAL A 94 -8.30 3.38 -17.46
C VAL A 94 -8.14 1.87 -17.66
N ASP A 95 -8.50 1.34 -18.83
CA ASP A 95 -8.35 -0.08 -19.14
C ASP A 95 -6.88 -0.50 -19.10
N VAL A 96 -5.99 0.28 -19.72
CA VAL A 96 -4.54 0.02 -19.69
C VAL A 96 -3.99 0.17 -18.27
N TYR A 97 -4.43 1.18 -17.54
CA TYR A 97 -4.07 1.37 -16.13
C TYR A 97 -4.37 0.12 -15.30
N CYS A 98 -5.58 -0.40 -15.40
CA CYS A 98 -6.02 -1.56 -14.65
C CYS A 98 -5.34 -2.85 -15.09
N GLU A 99 -5.08 -3.01 -16.38
CA GLU A 99 -4.31 -4.14 -16.91
C GLU A 99 -2.88 -4.14 -16.34
N MET A 100 -2.23 -2.98 -16.33
CA MET A 100 -0.89 -2.83 -15.79
C MET A 100 -0.85 -3.07 -14.27
N LEU A 101 -1.82 -2.52 -13.54
CA LEU A 101 -1.92 -2.75 -12.11
C LEU A 101 -2.14 -4.24 -11.80
N GLY A 102 -3.03 -4.90 -12.51
CA GLY A 102 -3.28 -6.34 -12.34
C GLY A 102 -2.05 -7.20 -12.66
N ARG A 103 -1.27 -6.81 -13.66
CA ARG A 103 -0.08 -7.56 -14.09
C ARG A 103 1.11 -7.37 -13.14
N TYR A 104 1.31 -6.16 -12.62
CA TYR A 104 2.52 -5.80 -11.87
C TYR A 104 2.28 -5.53 -10.38
N GLN A 105 1.09 -5.84 -9.86
CA GLN A 105 0.76 -5.59 -8.45
C GLN A 105 1.71 -6.30 -7.46
N PHE A 106 2.34 -7.39 -7.86
CA PHE A 106 3.31 -8.11 -7.04
C PHE A 106 4.53 -7.27 -6.64
N VAL A 107 4.82 -6.21 -7.40
CA VAL A 107 5.89 -5.26 -7.06
C VAL A 107 5.53 -4.47 -5.81
N LEU A 108 4.24 -4.20 -5.60
CA LEU A 108 3.74 -3.41 -4.48
C LEU A 108 3.43 -4.27 -3.26
N MET A 109 2.79 -5.42 -3.48
CA MET A 109 2.37 -6.30 -2.39
C MET A 109 2.38 -7.77 -2.79
N THR A 110 2.45 -8.64 -1.80
CA THR A 110 2.32 -10.09 -1.96
C THR A 110 1.16 -10.60 -1.11
N GLY A 111 0.55 -11.70 -1.52
CA GLY A 111 -0.52 -12.37 -0.77
C GLY A 111 -1.93 -11.89 -1.10
N MET A 112 -2.10 -10.72 -1.68
CA MET A 112 -3.37 -10.24 -2.21
C MET A 112 -3.29 -10.12 -3.72
N LYS A 113 -4.38 -10.41 -4.37
CA LYS A 113 -4.47 -10.31 -5.83
C LYS A 113 -5.71 -9.53 -6.24
N PHE A 114 -5.49 -8.48 -7.02
CA PHE A 114 -6.56 -7.76 -7.69
C PHE A 114 -6.76 -8.34 -9.07
N SER A 115 -8.01 -8.49 -9.46
CA SER A 115 -8.40 -8.75 -10.84
C SER A 115 -9.40 -7.71 -11.29
N PHE A 116 -9.33 -7.36 -12.56
CA PHE A 116 -10.15 -6.31 -13.16
C PHE A 116 -10.92 -6.89 -14.32
N ARG A 117 -12.19 -6.55 -14.42
CA ARG A 117 -13.05 -7.00 -15.51
C ARG A 117 -13.91 -5.85 -16.00
N THR A 118 -13.98 -5.71 -17.32
CA THR A 118 -14.90 -4.77 -17.98
C THR A 118 -16.12 -5.53 -18.47
N THR A 119 -17.31 -5.08 -18.09
CA THR A 119 -18.57 -5.66 -18.54
C THR A 119 -19.45 -4.53 -19.07
N GLY A 120 -19.55 -4.37 -20.40
CA GLY A 120 -20.30 -3.26 -21.00
C GLY A 120 -19.74 -1.90 -20.56
N ARG A 121 -20.57 -1.14 -19.83
CA ARG A 121 -20.17 0.18 -19.27
C ARG A 121 -19.67 0.09 -17.83
N HIS A 122 -19.60 -1.11 -17.26
CA HIS A 122 -19.22 -1.31 -15.88
C HIS A 122 -17.80 -1.84 -15.79
N PHE A 123 -17.13 -1.38 -14.76
CA PHE A 123 -15.80 -1.79 -14.38
C PHE A 123 -15.87 -2.48 -13.02
N GLU A 124 -15.39 -3.72 -12.93
CA GLU A 124 -15.38 -4.50 -11.70
C GLU A 124 -13.97 -4.73 -11.21
N VAL A 125 -13.75 -4.51 -9.93
CA VAL A 125 -12.51 -4.84 -9.24
C VAL A 125 -12.82 -5.95 -8.24
N GLN A 126 -12.07 -7.04 -8.33
CA GLN A 126 -12.15 -8.15 -7.38
C GLN A 126 -10.81 -8.35 -6.72
N TRP A 127 -10.80 -8.63 -5.45
CA TRP A 127 -9.62 -9.00 -4.69
C TRP A 127 -9.80 -10.34 -3.99
N GLN A 128 -8.73 -11.11 -3.96
CA GLN A 128 -8.67 -12.42 -3.33
C GLN A 128 -7.52 -12.47 -2.33
#